data_b16aa004642c64f765fd7f7fc64adca0
#
_entry.id   b16aa004642c64f765fd7f7fc64adca0
#
_cell.length_a   1.000
_cell.length_b   1.000
_cell.length_c   1.000
_cell.angle_alpha   90.00
_cell.angle_beta   90.00
_cell.angle_gamma   90.00
#
_symmetry.space_group_name_H-M   'P 1'
#
loop_
_entity.id
_entity.type
_entity.pdbx_description
1 polymer ?
#
loop_
_entity_poly.entity_id
_entity_poly.type
_entity_poly.pdbx_seq_one_letter_code
_entity_poly.pdbx_strand_id
1 'polypeptide(L)'
;GVAFKCFTSMNTQKNMPRIGETATVYTHLNVREDALDLYGFSTKSELNCYKMLTTISGVGPKAALSILSEMTPEGVAMAAASGDSKKFTKASGVGPKLAQRIVLELKDRVKKMGFTGGTLELTGTDDAGIVSASQNAEQAVQALIVLGYTQSEAAQAVAKLDGSLSTEELIRGALKSMASRF
;
A
#
# COMPACT_ATOMS: atom_id res chain seq x y z
N GLY A 1 15.63 -10.10 -29.29
CA GLY A 1 15.13 -9.82 -27.93
C GLY A 1 13.61 -9.73 -27.90
N VAL A 2 13.03 -9.81 -26.73
CA VAL A 2 11.58 -9.62 -26.53
C VAL A 2 11.37 -8.22 -25.95
N ALA A 3 10.41 -7.48 -26.49
CA ALA A 3 10.04 -6.16 -26.00
C ALA A 3 8.61 -6.19 -25.43
N PHE A 4 8.40 -5.47 -24.33
CA PHE A 4 7.09 -5.32 -23.71
C PHE A 4 6.68 -3.86 -23.72
N LYS A 5 5.42 -3.59 -24.11
CA LYS A 5 4.81 -2.29 -23.93
C LYS A 5 4.26 -2.21 -22.51
N CYS A 6 4.70 -1.20 -21.74
CA CYS A 6 4.29 -0.99 -20.37
C CYS A 6 3.72 0.44 -20.21
N PHE A 7 2.51 0.55 -19.69
CA PHE A 7 1.90 1.84 -19.34
C PHE A 7 2.38 2.25 -17.94
N THR A 8 2.71 3.53 -17.78
CA THR A 8 3.29 4.02 -16.53
C THR A 8 2.78 5.41 -16.15
N SER A 9 2.96 5.81 -14.90
CA SER A 9 2.71 7.18 -14.42
C SER A 9 3.84 8.12 -14.87
N MET A 10 3.56 9.44 -14.91
CA MET A 10 4.59 10.45 -15.14
C MET A 10 5.65 10.46 -14.04
N ASN A 11 5.28 10.13 -12.79
CA ASN A 11 6.23 10.04 -11.69
C ASN A 11 7.19 8.86 -11.88
N THR A 12 6.68 7.69 -12.26
CA THR A 12 7.52 6.55 -12.63
C THR A 12 8.45 6.91 -13.81
N GLN A 13 7.93 7.56 -14.86
CA GLN A 13 8.72 7.92 -16.02
C GLN A 13 9.89 8.85 -15.68
N LYS A 14 9.69 9.82 -14.79
CA LYS A 14 10.76 10.72 -14.31
C LYS A 14 11.86 10.00 -13.54
N ASN A 15 11.53 8.89 -12.90
CA ASN A 15 12.45 8.09 -12.10
C ASN A 15 13.15 6.98 -12.93
N MET A 16 12.82 6.84 -14.22
CA MET A 16 13.50 5.88 -15.09
C MET A 16 14.91 6.35 -15.45
N PRO A 17 15.88 5.42 -15.51
CA PRO A 17 17.22 5.73 -15.98
C PRO A 17 17.22 6.06 -17.48
N ARG A 18 18.37 6.44 -17.99
CA ARG A 18 18.54 6.77 -19.41
C ARG A 18 18.33 5.53 -20.29
N ILE A 19 17.93 5.78 -21.54
CA ILE A 19 17.79 4.73 -22.55
C ILE A 19 19.13 3.98 -22.72
N GLY A 20 19.07 2.65 -22.63
CA GLY A 20 20.24 1.78 -22.69
C GLY A 20 20.75 1.32 -21.32
N GLU A 21 20.28 1.91 -20.22
CA GLU A 21 20.61 1.49 -18.86
C GLU A 21 19.58 0.46 -18.34
N THR A 22 19.97 -0.31 -17.34
CA THR A 22 19.09 -1.30 -16.70
C THR A 22 18.17 -0.63 -15.69
N ALA A 23 16.87 -0.95 -15.76
CA ALA A 23 15.85 -0.49 -14.82
C ALA A 23 15.10 -1.67 -14.22
N THR A 24 14.70 -1.54 -12.94
CA THR A 24 13.74 -2.43 -12.32
C THR A 24 12.36 -1.78 -12.33
N VAL A 25 11.36 -2.49 -12.84
CA VAL A 25 9.98 -2.01 -12.93
C VAL A 25 9.06 -3.03 -12.28
N TYR A 26 8.28 -2.59 -11.30
CA TYR A 26 7.26 -3.40 -10.65
C TYR A 26 6.00 -3.39 -11.47
N THR A 27 5.53 -4.55 -11.93
CA THR A 27 4.47 -4.62 -12.92
C THR A 27 3.17 -5.22 -12.40
N HIS A 28 2.07 -4.80 -13.01
CA HIS A 28 0.74 -5.38 -12.88
C HIS A 28 0.19 -5.70 -14.26
N LEU A 29 -0.13 -6.97 -14.49
CA LEU A 29 -0.77 -7.42 -15.69
C LEU A 29 -2.29 -7.35 -15.54
N ASN A 30 -2.93 -6.52 -16.36
CA ASN A 30 -4.37 -6.42 -16.42
C ASN A 30 -4.88 -7.28 -17.59
N VAL A 31 -5.56 -8.37 -17.27
CA VAL A 31 -6.11 -9.32 -18.24
C VAL A 31 -7.57 -9.01 -18.47
N ARG A 32 -7.95 -8.76 -19.72
CA ARG A 32 -9.33 -8.61 -20.18
C ARG A 32 -9.56 -9.56 -21.34
N GLU A 33 -10.80 -9.77 -21.71
CA GLU A 33 -11.17 -10.69 -22.81
C GLU A 33 -10.50 -10.30 -24.14
N ASP A 34 -10.32 -9.00 -24.36
CA ASP A 34 -9.81 -8.41 -25.61
C ASP A 34 -8.40 -7.79 -25.51
N ALA A 35 -7.81 -7.76 -24.30
CA ALA A 35 -6.54 -7.06 -24.10
C ALA A 35 -5.72 -7.61 -22.93
N LEU A 36 -4.40 -7.58 -23.10
CA LEU A 36 -3.39 -7.80 -22.07
C LEU A 36 -2.57 -6.51 -21.93
N ASP A 37 -2.90 -5.73 -20.90
CA ASP A 37 -2.22 -4.46 -20.62
C ASP A 37 -1.26 -4.62 -19.45
N LEU A 38 0.00 -4.27 -19.67
CA LEU A 38 1.03 -4.25 -18.62
C LEU A 38 1.18 -2.83 -18.08
N TYR A 39 1.04 -2.68 -16.76
CA TYR A 39 1.25 -1.43 -16.04
C TYR A 39 2.51 -1.54 -15.20
N GLY A 40 3.37 -0.51 -15.21
CA GLY A 40 4.66 -0.54 -14.53
C GLY A 40 4.93 0.69 -13.69
N PHE A 41 5.65 0.47 -12.59
CA PHE A 41 5.91 1.47 -11.56
C PHE A 41 7.35 1.39 -11.09
N SER A 42 7.95 2.53 -10.73
CA SER A 42 9.33 2.61 -10.23
C SER A 42 9.45 2.05 -8.82
N THR A 43 8.37 2.03 -8.05
CA THR A 43 8.36 1.56 -6.67
C THR A 43 7.20 0.60 -6.39
N LYS A 44 7.37 -0.29 -5.41
CA LYS A 44 6.29 -1.15 -4.90
C LYS A 44 5.14 -0.32 -4.32
N SER A 45 5.44 0.82 -3.69
CA SER A 45 4.44 1.75 -3.15
C SER A 45 3.51 2.29 -4.24
N GLU A 46 4.05 2.73 -5.39
CA GLU A 46 3.25 3.16 -6.53
C GLU A 46 2.36 2.02 -7.07
N LEU A 47 2.94 0.80 -7.21
CA LEU A 47 2.19 -0.37 -7.65
C LEU A 47 1.02 -0.69 -6.69
N ASN A 48 1.26 -0.67 -5.39
CA ASN A 48 0.24 -0.95 -4.39
C ASN A 48 -0.85 0.13 -4.38
N CYS A 49 -0.46 1.40 -4.49
CA CYS A 49 -1.39 2.51 -4.62
C CYS A 49 -2.26 2.38 -5.88
N TYR A 50 -1.66 2.01 -7.02
CA TYR A 50 -2.39 1.73 -8.26
C TYR A 50 -3.42 0.62 -8.08
N LYS A 51 -3.01 -0.52 -7.50
CA LYS A 51 -3.92 -1.64 -7.22
C LYS A 51 -5.07 -1.21 -6.32
N MET A 52 -4.78 -0.43 -5.28
CA MET A 52 -5.79 0.09 -4.36
C MET A 52 -6.77 1.04 -5.08
N LEU A 53 -6.29 1.96 -5.90
CA LEU A 53 -7.12 2.88 -6.66
C LEU A 53 -8.04 2.15 -7.64
N THR A 54 -7.54 1.14 -8.34
CA THR A 54 -8.32 0.38 -9.33
C THR A 54 -9.40 -0.51 -8.72
N THR A 55 -9.40 -0.76 -7.41
CA THR A 55 -10.51 -1.43 -6.73
C THR A 55 -11.70 -0.51 -6.45
N ILE A 56 -11.53 0.81 -6.58
CA ILE A 56 -12.59 1.79 -6.36
C ILE A 56 -13.49 1.82 -7.59
N SER A 57 -14.79 1.64 -7.38
CA SER A 57 -15.76 1.67 -8.48
C SER A 57 -15.74 3.01 -9.24
N GLY A 58 -15.51 2.93 -10.55
CA GLY A 58 -15.37 4.09 -11.44
C GLY A 58 -13.92 4.56 -11.64
N VAL A 59 -12.94 3.99 -10.93
CA VAL A 59 -11.52 4.25 -11.15
C VAL A 59 -10.93 3.13 -12.01
N GLY A 60 -10.85 3.37 -13.31
CA GLY A 60 -10.14 2.47 -14.22
C GLY A 60 -8.64 2.69 -14.24
N PRO A 61 -7.89 1.82 -14.94
CA PRO A 61 -6.43 1.90 -15.06
C PRO A 61 -5.91 3.28 -15.49
N LYS A 62 -6.56 3.91 -16.48
CA LYS A 62 -6.16 5.23 -16.98
C LYS A 62 -6.33 6.32 -15.91
N ALA A 63 -7.43 6.31 -15.17
CA ALA A 63 -7.67 7.26 -14.10
C ALA A 63 -6.67 7.07 -12.94
N ALA A 64 -6.37 5.82 -12.57
CA ALA A 64 -5.38 5.50 -11.55
C ALA A 64 -3.97 5.98 -11.94
N LEU A 65 -3.54 5.76 -13.20
CA LEU A 65 -2.27 6.29 -13.69
C LEU A 65 -2.25 7.82 -13.70
N SER A 66 -3.37 8.46 -14.07
CA SER A 66 -3.47 9.93 -14.05
C SER A 66 -3.34 10.48 -12.63
N ILE A 67 -3.98 9.84 -11.64
CA ILE A 67 -3.84 10.22 -10.23
C ILE A 67 -2.38 10.09 -9.78
N LEU A 68 -1.72 8.97 -10.07
CA LEU A 68 -0.31 8.74 -9.72
C LEU A 68 0.68 9.60 -10.52
N SER A 69 0.24 10.19 -11.61
CA SER A 69 1.02 11.19 -12.36
C SER A 69 0.99 12.57 -11.71
N GLU A 70 -0.13 12.90 -11.04
CA GLU A 70 -0.32 14.18 -10.34
C GLU A 70 0.16 14.14 -8.89
N MET A 71 0.12 12.97 -8.24
CA MET A 71 0.43 12.80 -6.82
C MET A 71 1.26 11.54 -6.58
N THR A 72 2.17 11.62 -5.60
CA THR A 72 2.83 10.40 -5.07
C THR A 72 1.85 9.57 -4.25
N PRO A 73 2.14 8.29 -3.95
CA PRO A 73 1.33 7.46 -3.07
C PRO A 73 1.04 8.12 -1.70
N GLU A 74 2.04 8.79 -1.13
CA GLU A 74 1.91 9.55 0.13
C GLU A 74 0.95 10.74 -0.04
N GLY A 75 1.04 11.43 -1.19
CA GLY A 75 0.13 12.51 -1.55
C GLY A 75 -1.32 12.05 -1.67
N VAL A 76 -1.55 10.88 -2.26
CA VAL A 76 -2.87 10.24 -2.35
C VAL A 76 -3.41 9.95 -0.95
N ALA A 77 -2.58 9.34 -0.10
CA ALA A 77 -2.93 9.03 1.28
C ALA A 77 -3.28 10.26 2.10
N MET A 78 -2.45 11.29 2.01
CA MET A 78 -2.66 12.56 2.72
C MET A 78 -3.94 13.27 2.25
N ALA A 79 -4.20 13.29 0.92
CA ALA A 79 -5.42 13.87 0.36
C ALA A 79 -6.68 13.11 0.82
N ALA A 80 -6.61 11.77 0.89
CA ALA A 80 -7.68 10.95 1.41
C ALA A 80 -7.94 11.20 2.90
N ALA A 81 -6.89 11.23 3.73
CA ALA A 81 -6.99 11.47 5.17
C ALA A 81 -7.58 12.85 5.50
N SER A 82 -7.13 13.89 4.79
CA SER A 82 -7.62 15.27 4.96
C SER A 82 -9.00 15.51 4.34
N GLY A 83 -9.51 14.59 3.53
CA GLY A 83 -10.79 14.77 2.83
C GLY A 83 -10.71 15.71 1.61
N ASP A 84 -9.49 16.01 1.12
CA ASP A 84 -9.27 16.97 0.02
C ASP A 84 -9.52 16.32 -1.35
N SER A 85 -10.80 16.26 -1.73
CA SER A 85 -11.21 15.74 -3.03
C SER A 85 -10.73 16.60 -4.22
N LYS A 86 -10.43 17.88 -4.00
CA LYS A 86 -9.96 18.77 -5.07
C LYS A 86 -8.62 18.36 -5.64
N LYS A 87 -7.76 17.72 -4.84
CA LYS A 87 -6.48 17.20 -5.34
C LYS A 87 -6.67 16.10 -6.39
N PHE A 88 -7.67 15.25 -6.22
CA PHE A 88 -7.99 14.18 -7.17
C PHE A 88 -8.59 14.70 -8.48
N THR A 89 -9.32 15.82 -8.45
CA THR A 89 -9.91 16.39 -9.68
C THR A 89 -8.88 17.00 -10.64
N LYS A 90 -7.61 17.13 -10.23
CA LYS A 90 -6.52 17.52 -11.13
C LYS A 90 -6.15 16.39 -12.10
N ALA A 91 -6.41 15.16 -11.72
CA ALA A 91 -6.13 14.01 -12.56
C ALA A 91 -7.14 13.89 -13.71
N SER A 92 -6.65 13.70 -14.93
CA SER A 92 -7.50 13.54 -16.11
C SER A 92 -8.43 12.34 -15.95
N GLY A 93 -9.71 12.52 -16.26
CA GLY A 93 -10.73 11.48 -16.12
C GLY A 93 -11.30 11.35 -14.71
N VAL A 94 -10.93 12.23 -13.76
CA VAL A 94 -11.46 12.25 -12.41
C VAL A 94 -12.32 13.49 -12.18
N GLY A 95 -13.63 13.34 -12.32
CA GLY A 95 -14.58 14.41 -12.02
C GLY A 95 -14.86 14.57 -10.51
N PRO A 96 -15.56 15.65 -10.09
CA PRO A 96 -15.82 15.93 -8.67
C PRO A 96 -16.54 14.79 -7.93
N LYS A 97 -17.51 14.13 -8.56
CA LYS A 97 -18.25 13.00 -7.98
C LYS A 97 -17.32 11.80 -7.72
N LEU A 98 -16.46 11.48 -8.70
CA LEU A 98 -15.51 10.39 -8.56
C LEU A 98 -14.43 10.70 -7.52
N ALA A 99 -13.94 11.95 -7.49
CA ALA A 99 -12.98 12.41 -6.49
C ALA A 99 -13.50 12.28 -5.05
N GLN A 100 -14.77 12.67 -4.81
CA GLN A 100 -15.41 12.48 -3.50
C GLN A 100 -15.54 11.00 -3.12
N ARG A 101 -15.90 10.13 -4.08
CA ARG A 101 -15.97 8.70 -3.87
C ARG A 101 -14.61 8.12 -3.52
N ILE A 102 -13.54 8.50 -4.26
CA ILE A 102 -12.18 8.07 -3.97
C ILE A 102 -11.79 8.41 -2.54
N VAL A 103 -12.02 9.65 -2.12
CA VAL A 103 -11.71 10.09 -0.75
C VAL A 103 -12.47 9.28 0.28
N LEU A 104 -13.77 9.05 0.09
CA LEU A 104 -14.60 8.30 1.02
C LEU A 104 -14.11 6.84 1.16
N GLU A 105 -13.93 6.14 0.03
CA GLU A 105 -13.52 4.73 0.05
C GLU A 105 -12.09 4.55 0.58
N LEU A 106 -11.16 5.46 0.25
CA LEU A 106 -9.80 5.42 0.80
C LEU A 106 -9.79 5.71 2.30
N LYS A 107 -10.56 6.69 2.76
CA LYS A 107 -10.66 7.03 4.20
C LYS A 107 -11.21 5.86 5.03
N ASP A 108 -12.19 5.14 4.51
CA ASP A 108 -12.75 3.96 5.19
C ASP A 108 -11.74 2.81 5.26
N ARG A 109 -10.91 2.63 4.21
CA ARG A 109 -9.84 1.62 4.21
C ARG A 109 -8.71 1.98 5.18
N VAL A 110 -8.29 3.24 5.19
CA VAL A 110 -7.29 3.74 6.15
C VAL A 110 -7.77 3.54 7.59
N LYS A 111 -9.05 3.81 7.88
CA LYS A 111 -9.64 3.54 9.20
C LYS A 111 -9.68 2.04 9.54
N LYS A 112 -10.05 1.18 8.58
CA LYS A 112 -10.10 -0.28 8.78
C LYS A 112 -8.71 -0.90 8.98
N MET A 113 -7.67 -0.27 8.44
CA MET A 113 -6.27 -0.67 8.65
C MET A 113 -5.69 -0.18 9.98
N GLY A 114 -6.48 0.46 10.84
CA GLY A 114 -6.04 0.91 12.17
C GLY A 114 -5.11 2.13 12.16
N PHE A 115 -5.16 2.93 11.10
CA PHE A 115 -4.26 4.06 10.91
C PHE A 115 -4.68 5.27 11.76
N THR A 116 -4.13 5.40 12.95
CA THR A 116 -4.09 6.63 13.74
C THR A 116 -2.69 7.24 13.62
N GLY A 117 -2.51 8.13 12.66
CA GLY A 117 -1.42 9.12 12.64
C GLY A 117 0.00 8.57 12.48
N GLY A 118 0.41 8.31 11.25
CA GLY A 118 1.79 7.99 10.90
C GLY A 118 1.87 7.54 9.43
N THR A 119 2.94 7.78 8.78
CA THR A 119 3.24 7.54 7.37
C THR A 119 2.60 6.27 6.78
N LEU A 120 1.84 6.43 5.70
CA LEU A 120 1.35 5.33 4.87
C LEU A 120 2.51 4.66 4.14
N GLU A 121 3.17 3.72 4.78
CA GLU A 121 4.00 2.77 4.05
C GLU A 121 3.09 1.65 3.51
N LEU A 122 2.75 1.73 2.23
CA LEU A 122 2.14 0.66 1.46
C LEU A 122 3.22 -0.41 1.18
N THR A 123 3.71 -1.07 2.23
CA THR A 123 4.72 -2.11 2.08
C THR A 123 4.05 -3.43 1.71
N GLY A 124 4.13 -3.75 0.42
CA GLY A 124 4.13 -5.14 0.02
C GLY A 124 5.46 -5.75 0.42
N THR A 125 5.43 -6.74 1.28
CA THR A 125 6.57 -7.54 1.75
C THR A 125 7.41 -8.06 0.61
N ASP A 126 8.69 -7.75 0.62
CA ASP A 126 9.91 -8.55 0.47
C ASP A 126 11.06 -7.68 0.01
N ASP A 127 11.80 -7.11 0.95
CA ASP A 127 13.27 -7.06 0.90
C ASP A 127 13.85 -6.65 2.26
N ALA A 128 14.92 -7.32 2.67
CA ALA A 128 15.61 -7.12 3.92
C ALA A 128 16.32 -5.76 3.95
N GLY A 129 15.89 -4.86 4.83
CA GLY A 129 16.59 -3.61 5.08
C GLY A 129 15.81 -2.65 5.96
N ILE A 130 16.05 -2.71 7.26
CA ILE A 130 15.59 -1.76 8.29
C ILE A 130 14.06 -1.64 8.38
N VAL A 131 13.39 -2.69 8.81
CA VAL A 131 12.03 -2.66 9.32
C VAL A 131 12.09 -1.96 10.68
N SER A 132 11.40 -0.84 10.85
CA SER A 132 11.38 -0.16 12.15
C SER A 132 10.69 -1.05 13.20
N ALA A 133 11.14 -1.00 14.46
CA ALA A 133 10.61 -1.80 15.56
C ALA A 133 9.07 -1.73 15.71
N SER A 134 8.47 -0.61 15.31
CA SER A 134 7.00 -0.43 15.30
C SER A 134 6.27 -1.28 14.25
N GLN A 135 6.90 -1.52 13.10
CA GLN A 135 6.29 -2.35 12.03
C GLN A 135 6.32 -3.82 12.39
N ASN A 136 7.39 -4.30 13.02
CA ASN A 136 7.47 -5.67 13.50
C ASN A 136 6.37 -5.97 14.52
N ALA A 137 6.11 -5.04 15.43
CA ALA A 137 5.08 -5.18 16.46
C ALA A 137 3.67 -5.20 15.84
N GLU A 138 3.37 -4.33 14.88
CA GLU A 138 2.08 -4.32 14.18
C GLU A 138 1.83 -5.62 13.39
N GLN A 139 2.83 -6.10 12.68
CA GLN A 139 2.75 -7.37 11.94
C GLN A 139 2.54 -8.55 12.88
N ALA A 140 3.22 -8.57 14.03
CA ALA A 140 3.04 -9.59 15.04
C ALA A 140 1.62 -9.61 15.62
N VAL A 141 1.04 -8.44 15.92
CA VAL A 141 -0.35 -8.30 16.36
C VAL A 141 -1.32 -8.83 15.31
N GLN A 142 -1.15 -8.46 14.04
CA GLN A 142 -2.00 -8.95 12.96
C GLN A 142 -1.93 -10.47 12.79
N ALA A 143 -0.74 -11.05 12.87
CA ALA A 143 -0.57 -12.50 12.80
C ALA A 143 -1.29 -13.23 13.95
N LEU A 144 -1.24 -12.67 15.17
CA LEU A 144 -1.94 -13.23 16.32
C LEU A 144 -3.46 -13.14 16.19
N ILE A 145 -3.99 -12.07 15.57
CA ILE A 145 -5.43 -11.96 15.26
C ILE A 145 -5.86 -13.04 14.27
N VAL A 146 -5.05 -13.31 13.23
CA VAL A 146 -5.32 -14.41 12.28
C VAL A 146 -5.32 -15.77 12.97
N LEU A 147 -4.52 -15.95 14.02
CA LEU A 147 -4.49 -17.16 14.85
C LEU A 147 -5.67 -17.26 15.85
N GLY A 148 -6.60 -16.27 15.86
CA GLY A 148 -7.83 -16.31 16.65
C GLY A 148 -7.78 -15.56 17.97
N TYR A 149 -6.71 -14.83 18.28
CA TYR A 149 -6.64 -13.97 19.45
C TYR A 149 -7.35 -12.63 19.20
N THR A 150 -7.89 -12.02 20.25
CA THR A 150 -8.47 -10.68 20.13
C THR A 150 -7.38 -9.62 19.95
N GLN A 151 -7.71 -8.51 19.29
CA GLN A 151 -6.77 -7.40 19.08
C GLN A 151 -6.17 -6.89 20.41
N SER A 152 -6.98 -6.84 21.48
CA SER A 152 -6.53 -6.39 22.80
C SER A 152 -5.51 -7.36 23.42
N GLU A 153 -5.76 -8.67 23.34
CA GLU A 153 -4.83 -9.69 23.85
C GLU A 153 -3.51 -9.71 23.07
N ALA A 154 -3.60 -9.66 21.74
CA ALA A 154 -2.44 -9.64 20.88
C ALA A 154 -1.57 -8.40 21.12
N ALA A 155 -2.18 -7.21 21.17
CA ALA A 155 -1.47 -5.96 21.44
C ALA A 155 -0.81 -5.95 22.82
N GLN A 156 -1.50 -6.41 23.87
CA GLN A 156 -0.94 -6.50 25.22
C GLN A 156 0.21 -7.51 25.34
N ALA A 157 0.14 -8.61 24.62
CA ALA A 157 1.19 -9.62 24.63
C ALA A 157 2.45 -9.13 23.91
N VAL A 158 2.29 -8.48 22.76
CA VAL A 158 3.42 -7.92 21.97
C VAL A 158 4.04 -6.72 22.69
N ALA A 159 3.25 -5.84 23.31
CA ALA A 159 3.75 -4.65 24.05
C ALA A 159 4.66 -4.98 25.25
N LYS A 160 4.65 -6.21 25.75
CA LYS A 160 5.52 -6.68 26.85
C LYS A 160 6.89 -7.16 26.38
N LEU A 161 7.08 -7.27 25.08
CA LEU A 161 8.32 -7.76 24.46
C LEU A 161 9.17 -6.58 23.98
N ASP A 162 10.47 -6.84 23.80
CA ASP A 162 11.36 -5.84 23.27
C ASP A 162 10.99 -5.52 21.81
N GLY A 163 10.70 -4.25 21.53
CA GLY A 163 10.32 -3.77 20.20
C GLY A 163 11.41 -3.89 19.13
N SER A 164 12.65 -4.19 19.51
CA SER A 164 13.75 -4.44 18.58
C SER A 164 13.76 -5.85 17.98
N LEU A 165 12.90 -6.75 18.49
CA LEU A 165 12.78 -8.12 18.03
C LEU A 165 12.15 -8.19 16.63
N SER A 166 12.49 -9.24 15.89
CA SER A 166 11.85 -9.55 14.61
C SER A 166 10.37 -9.93 14.80
N THR A 167 9.56 -9.77 13.76
CA THR A 167 8.14 -10.15 13.78
C THR A 167 7.92 -11.58 14.27
N GLU A 168 8.79 -12.53 13.84
CA GLU A 168 8.71 -13.93 14.23
C GLU A 168 9.00 -14.15 15.72
N GLU A 169 10.01 -13.47 16.25
CA GLU A 169 10.35 -13.53 17.68
C GLU A 169 9.26 -12.94 18.55
N LEU A 170 8.65 -11.81 18.10
CA LEU A 170 7.50 -11.20 18.77
C LEU A 170 6.29 -12.13 18.81
N ILE A 171 5.95 -12.78 17.70
CA ILE A 171 4.86 -13.77 17.64
C ILE A 171 5.14 -14.92 18.60
N ARG A 172 6.34 -15.51 18.55
CA ARG A 172 6.75 -16.63 19.40
C ARG A 172 6.73 -16.25 20.88
N GLY A 173 7.25 -15.09 21.24
CA GLY A 173 7.28 -14.56 22.60
C GLY A 173 5.87 -14.28 23.13
N ALA A 174 5.00 -13.68 22.32
CA ALA A 174 3.62 -13.41 22.67
C ALA A 174 2.82 -14.70 22.91
N LEU A 175 2.92 -15.67 22.01
CA LEU A 175 2.28 -17.00 22.19
C LEU A 175 2.73 -17.70 23.46
N LYS A 176 4.04 -17.69 23.76
CA LYS A 176 4.58 -18.26 24.99
C LYS A 176 4.03 -17.56 26.25
N SER A 177 3.94 -16.22 26.22
CA SER A 177 3.41 -15.45 27.36
C SER A 177 1.91 -15.66 27.59
N MET A 178 1.16 -15.91 26.50
CA MET A 178 -0.27 -16.21 26.58
C MET A 178 -0.57 -17.65 27.02
N ALA A 179 0.27 -18.63 26.55
CA ALA A 179 0.12 -20.02 26.95
C ALA A 179 0.45 -20.27 28.43
N SER A 180 1.28 -19.41 29.06
CA SER A 180 1.59 -19.53 30.52
C SER A 180 0.48 -19.02 31.43
N ARG A 181 -0.65 -18.58 30.90
CA ARG A 181 -1.80 -18.09 31.67
C ARG A 181 -2.91 -19.14 31.84
N PHE A 182 -2.73 -20.30 31.26
CA PHE A 182 -3.54 -21.50 31.45
C PHE A 182 -2.70 -22.60 32.13
#